data_f86724a91b181d84e7b9cc417a611922
#
_entry.id   f86724a91b181d84e7b9cc417a611922
#
_cell.length_a   1.000
_cell.length_b   1.000
_cell.length_c   1.000
_cell.angle_alpha   90.00
_cell.angle_beta   90.00
_cell.angle_gamma   90.00
#
_symmetry.space_group_name_H-M   'P 1'
#
loop_
_entity.id
_entity.type
_entity.pdbx_description
1 polymer ?
#
loop_
_entity_poly.entity_id
_entity_poly.type
_entity_poly.pdbx_seq_one_letter_code
_entity_poly.pdbx_strand_id
1 'polypeptide(L)'
;MIIRKSAREIERIAAAGSLVAESIAYVGALIAPGVTTGELDAAANRFIREQGGVPTSEGYKGFPKAICISPNNVVVHGIPGSYEVAEGDLVTIDVGVTLAGYIADSAYTFAVGEIDADAQRLLDVAQDALAAGIAEARHENRVGDIGHAVQTIVEDAGFSVVRACVGHGVGRYYHEDPHIPNFGDPGRGPRLSDGM
;
A
#
# COMPACT_ATOMS: atom_id res chain seq x y z
N MET A 1 5.69 1.50 -20.74
CA MET A 1 6.88 2.40 -20.88
C MET A 1 7.03 3.17 -19.59
N ILE A 2 8.20 3.17 -18.99
CA ILE A 2 8.48 3.90 -17.73
C ILE A 2 8.44 5.41 -18.00
N ILE A 3 7.58 6.13 -17.26
CA ILE A 3 7.43 7.59 -17.35
C ILE A 3 8.29 8.21 -16.24
N ARG A 4 9.28 9.00 -16.62
CA ARG A 4 10.10 9.75 -15.66
C ARG A 4 9.44 11.08 -15.33
N LYS A 5 9.32 11.35 -14.03
CA LYS A 5 8.67 12.54 -13.49
C LYS A 5 9.71 13.66 -13.31
N SER A 6 9.31 14.87 -13.63
CA SER A 6 10.08 16.09 -13.28
C SER A 6 10.01 16.33 -11.76
N ALA A 7 10.92 17.14 -11.23
CA ALA A 7 10.92 17.51 -9.81
C ALA A 7 9.55 18.06 -9.35
N ARG A 8 8.91 18.90 -10.16
CA ARG A 8 7.57 19.45 -9.85
C ARG A 8 6.47 18.38 -9.82
N GLU A 9 6.59 17.34 -10.64
CA GLU A 9 5.63 16.21 -10.62
C GLU A 9 5.86 15.33 -9.38
N ILE A 10 7.13 15.14 -8.99
CA ILE A 10 7.48 14.42 -7.76
C ILE A 10 6.92 15.15 -6.53
N GLU A 11 7.04 16.47 -6.45
CA GLU A 11 6.43 17.28 -5.37
C GLU A 11 4.91 17.07 -5.27
N ARG A 12 4.23 16.96 -6.41
CA ARG A 12 2.77 16.69 -6.44
C ARG A 12 2.42 15.27 -6.00
N ILE A 13 3.23 14.29 -6.41
CA ILE A 13 3.07 12.89 -5.96
C ILE A 13 3.34 12.81 -4.45
N ALA A 14 4.36 13.51 -3.95
CA ALA A 14 4.64 13.58 -2.52
C ALA A 14 3.48 14.20 -1.72
N ALA A 15 2.86 15.26 -2.24
CA ALA A 15 1.67 15.85 -1.61
C ALA A 15 0.49 14.87 -1.58
N ALA A 16 0.27 14.11 -2.66
CA ALA A 16 -0.72 13.03 -2.66
C ALA A 16 -0.34 11.92 -1.66
N GLY A 17 0.95 11.58 -1.56
CA GLY A 17 1.46 10.61 -0.59
C GLY A 17 1.26 11.04 0.87
N SER A 18 1.43 12.31 1.17
CA SER A 18 1.11 12.86 2.50
C SER A 18 -0.36 12.65 2.84
N LEU A 19 -1.27 12.95 1.90
CA LEU A 19 -2.69 12.74 2.11
C LEU A 19 -3.07 11.25 2.22
N VAL A 20 -2.37 10.35 1.52
CA VAL A 20 -2.52 8.89 1.71
C VAL A 20 -2.15 8.50 3.14
N ALA A 21 -0.98 8.94 3.63
CA ALA A 21 -0.51 8.63 4.97
C ALA A 21 -1.45 9.17 6.06
N GLU A 22 -1.94 10.41 5.91
CA GLU A 22 -2.92 11.02 6.79
C GLU A 22 -4.24 10.25 6.78
N SER A 23 -4.70 9.80 5.61
CA SER A 23 -5.93 9.00 5.46
C SER A 23 -5.81 7.65 6.16
N ILE A 24 -4.68 6.95 5.98
CA ILE A 24 -4.40 5.68 6.66
C ILE A 24 -4.39 5.88 8.18
N ALA A 25 -3.70 6.90 8.68
CA ALA A 25 -3.65 7.20 10.10
C ALA A 25 -5.03 7.57 10.67
N TYR A 26 -5.81 8.37 9.95
CA TYR A 26 -7.17 8.75 10.33
C TYR A 26 -8.10 7.53 10.44
N VAL A 27 -8.12 6.69 9.41
CA VAL A 27 -8.95 5.46 9.40
C VAL A 27 -8.46 4.48 10.44
N GLY A 28 -7.14 4.31 10.58
CA GLY A 28 -6.53 3.44 11.58
C GLY A 28 -6.96 3.78 13.01
N ALA A 29 -7.09 5.07 13.32
CA ALA A 29 -7.57 5.52 14.64
C ALA A 29 -9.06 5.22 14.91
N LEU A 30 -9.83 4.89 13.87
CA LEU A 30 -11.25 4.52 13.98
C LEU A 30 -11.45 3.00 14.10
N ILE A 31 -10.41 2.19 13.87
CA ILE A 31 -10.50 0.74 13.94
C ILE A 31 -10.72 0.31 15.40
N ALA A 32 -11.85 -0.33 15.64
CA ALA A 32 -12.19 -0.89 16.95
C ALA A 32 -13.17 -2.07 16.78
N PRO A 33 -13.22 -3.00 17.72
CA PRO A 33 -14.24 -4.06 17.71
C PRO A 33 -15.65 -3.50 17.55
N GLY A 34 -16.44 -4.09 16.65
CA GLY A 34 -17.82 -3.69 16.33
C GLY A 34 -17.97 -2.63 15.25
N VAL A 35 -16.89 -1.97 14.83
CA VAL A 35 -16.94 -1.05 13.68
C VAL A 35 -16.94 -1.87 12.37
N THR A 36 -17.80 -1.52 11.43
CA THR A 36 -17.86 -2.19 10.14
C THR A 36 -16.82 -1.62 9.16
N THR A 37 -16.32 -2.45 8.25
CA THR A 37 -15.44 -1.99 7.18
C THR A 37 -16.13 -0.97 6.28
N GLY A 38 -17.46 -1.01 6.14
CA GLY A 38 -18.24 -0.02 5.43
C GLY A 38 -18.24 1.36 6.09
N GLU A 39 -18.26 1.43 7.43
CA GLU A 39 -18.15 2.68 8.18
C GLU A 39 -16.74 3.30 8.04
N LEU A 40 -15.72 2.45 8.07
CA LEU A 40 -14.32 2.88 7.83
C LEU A 40 -14.14 3.46 6.43
N ASP A 41 -14.68 2.81 5.39
CA ASP A 41 -14.68 3.30 4.01
C ASP A 41 -15.39 4.65 3.87
N ALA A 42 -16.58 4.79 4.49
CA ALA A 42 -17.32 6.05 4.46
C ALA A 42 -16.57 7.18 5.15
N ALA A 43 -15.85 6.88 6.23
CA ALA A 43 -14.99 7.83 6.94
C ALA A 43 -13.80 8.24 6.07
N ALA A 44 -13.11 7.28 5.42
CA ALA A 44 -12.03 7.53 4.49
C ALA A 44 -12.45 8.41 3.32
N ASN A 45 -13.58 8.08 2.67
CA ASN A 45 -14.13 8.83 1.55
C ASN A 45 -14.35 10.29 1.92
N ARG A 46 -14.99 10.53 3.06
CA ARG A 46 -15.27 11.86 3.57
C ARG A 46 -13.98 12.64 3.85
N PHE A 47 -13.05 12.05 4.60
CA PHE A 47 -11.78 12.66 4.94
C PHE A 47 -10.97 13.06 3.70
N ILE A 48 -10.77 12.14 2.75
CA ILE A 48 -10.00 12.39 1.52
C ILE A 48 -10.60 13.57 0.73
N ARG A 49 -11.93 13.62 0.60
CA ARG A 49 -12.61 14.69 -0.15
C ARG A 49 -12.56 16.04 0.57
N GLU A 50 -12.65 16.06 1.88
CA GLU A 50 -12.51 17.29 2.70
C GLU A 50 -11.11 17.90 2.57
N GLN A 51 -10.08 17.07 2.35
CA GLN A 51 -8.71 17.51 2.07
C GLN A 51 -8.46 17.84 0.57
N GLY A 52 -9.50 17.84 -0.27
CA GLY A 52 -9.41 18.17 -1.70
C GLY A 52 -8.88 17.05 -2.58
N GLY A 53 -8.70 15.85 -2.04
CA GLY A 53 -8.34 14.64 -2.78
C GLY A 53 -9.55 13.92 -3.37
N VAL A 54 -9.28 12.94 -4.23
CA VAL A 54 -10.27 12.01 -4.76
C VAL A 54 -9.78 10.59 -4.47
N PRO A 55 -10.61 9.71 -3.84
CA PRO A 55 -10.27 8.30 -3.71
C PRO A 55 -10.08 7.67 -5.08
N THR A 56 -8.86 7.19 -5.36
CA THR A 56 -8.52 6.69 -6.71
C THR A 56 -9.15 5.34 -7.01
N SER A 57 -9.40 4.54 -5.97
CA SER A 57 -10.00 3.21 -6.13
C SER A 57 -11.46 3.26 -6.56
N GLU A 58 -12.21 4.31 -6.19
CA GLU A 58 -13.63 4.43 -6.48
C GLU A 58 -13.89 4.52 -7.99
N GLY A 59 -14.58 3.53 -8.52
CA GLY A 59 -14.86 3.40 -9.96
C GLY A 59 -13.72 2.81 -10.80
N TYR A 60 -12.51 2.69 -10.24
CA TYR A 60 -11.38 2.11 -10.97
C TYR A 60 -11.63 0.63 -11.27
N LYS A 61 -11.68 0.28 -12.57
CA LYS A 61 -12.05 -1.07 -13.05
C LYS A 61 -13.35 -1.62 -12.43
N GLY A 62 -14.27 -0.73 -12.05
CA GLY A 62 -15.55 -1.10 -11.46
C GLY A 62 -15.52 -1.33 -9.94
N PHE A 63 -14.41 -1.01 -9.26
CA PHE A 63 -14.34 -1.12 -7.80
C PHE A 63 -15.34 -0.14 -7.14
N PRO A 64 -16.23 -0.61 -6.22
CA PRO A 64 -17.40 0.18 -5.81
C PRO A 64 -17.18 1.08 -4.58
N LYS A 65 -15.95 1.15 -4.04
CA LYS A 65 -15.65 1.77 -2.76
C LYS A 65 -14.48 2.74 -2.85
N ALA A 66 -14.32 3.59 -1.84
CA ALA A 66 -13.27 4.61 -1.80
C ALA A 66 -11.88 4.02 -1.55
N ILE A 67 -11.79 3.03 -0.68
CA ILE A 67 -10.55 2.35 -0.28
C ILE A 67 -10.74 0.84 -0.26
N CYS A 68 -9.63 0.07 -0.27
CA CYS A 68 -9.71 -1.35 0.02
C CYS A 68 -9.50 -1.60 1.51
N ILE A 69 -10.30 -2.50 2.10
CA ILE A 69 -10.13 -2.96 3.48
C ILE A 69 -10.11 -4.48 3.47
N SER A 70 -8.97 -5.03 3.86
CA SER A 70 -8.71 -6.47 3.76
C SER A 70 -8.46 -7.04 5.15
N PRO A 71 -9.48 -7.65 5.81
CA PRO A 71 -9.30 -8.29 7.11
C PRO A 71 -8.70 -9.69 6.97
N ASN A 72 -7.78 -10.03 7.86
CA ASN A 72 -7.22 -11.36 8.07
C ASN A 72 -6.68 -12.04 6.80
N ASN A 73 -7.36 -13.07 6.30
CA ASN A 73 -6.95 -13.86 5.14
C ASN A 73 -7.34 -13.24 3.77
N VAL A 74 -7.97 -12.09 3.77
CA VAL A 74 -8.21 -11.33 2.54
C VAL A 74 -6.89 -10.67 2.14
N VAL A 75 -6.23 -11.20 1.11
CA VAL A 75 -4.86 -10.81 0.76
C VAL A 75 -4.76 -9.35 0.32
N VAL A 76 -5.61 -8.93 -0.65
CA VAL A 76 -5.70 -7.55 -1.16
C VAL A 76 -7.11 -7.28 -1.71
N HIS A 77 -7.41 -6.01 -1.98
CA HIS A 77 -8.61 -5.53 -2.66
C HIS A 77 -9.94 -5.94 -1.99
N GLY A 78 -9.93 -6.13 -0.66
CA GLY A 78 -11.15 -6.37 0.10
C GLY A 78 -12.15 -5.23 -0.12
N ILE A 79 -13.41 -5.60 -0.46
CA ILE A 79 -14.48 -4.61 -0.68
C ILE A 79 -15.14 -4.31 0.67
N PRO A 80 -15.05 -3.07 1.17
CA PRO A 80 -15.67 -2.68 2.42
C PRO A 80 -17.18 -2.91 2.43
N GLY A 81 -17.70 -3.42 3.55
CA GLY A 81 -19.10 -3.78 3.69
C GLY A 81 -19.53 -4.00 5.14
N SER A 82 -20.30 -5.04 5.37
CA SER A 82 -20.89 -5.37 6.67
C SER A 82 -19.98 -6.21 7.58
N TYR A 83 -18.71 -6.45 7.20
CA TYR A 83 -17.78 -7.12 8.09
C TYR A 83 -17.52 -6.26 9.32
N GLU A 84 -17.87 -6.76 10.49
CA GLU A 84 -17.61 -6.14 11.78
C GLU A 84 -16.22 -6.56 12.26
N VAL A 85 -15.37 -5.57 12.52
CA VAL A 85 -14.02 -5.77 13.06
C VAL A 85 -14.12 -6.38 14.45
N ALA A 86 -13.30 -7.38 14.72
CA ALA A 86 -13.26 -8.09 16.00
C ALA A 86 -11.88 -7.95 16.67
N GLU A 87 -11.85 -8.20 17.98
CA GLU A 87 -10.63 -8.37 18.75
C GLU A 87 -9.77 -9.49 18.13
N GLY A 88 -8.49 -9.27 17.96
CA GLY A 88 -7.56 -10.22 17.35
C GLY A 88 -7.46 -10.13 15.82
N ASP A 89 -8.27 -9.29 15.15
CA ASP A 89 -8.17 -9.11 13.70
C ASP A 89 -6.90 -8.39 13.28
N LEU A 90 -6.41 -8.74 12.09
CA LEU A 90 -5.50 -7.92 11.30
C LEU A 90 -6.29 -7.22 10.20
N VAL A 91 -6.29 -5.89 10.19
CA VAL A 91 -7.07 -5.11 9.23
C VAL A 91 -6.12 -4.27 8.37
N THR A 92 -5.99 -4.64 7.09
CA THR A 92 -5.20 -3.86 6.12
C THR A 92 -6.06 -2.77 5.50
N ILE A 93 -5.62 -1.52 5.66
CA ILE A 93 -6.18 -0.33 5.02
C ILE A 93 -5.28 0.02 3.84
N ASP A 94 -5.83 0.02 2.64
CA ASP A 94 -5.13 0.28 1.38
C ASP A 94 -5.79 1.46 0.65
N VAL A 95 -5.03 2.54 0.48
CA VAL A 95 -5.54 3.85 0.10
C VAL A 95 -4.80 4.40 -1.10
N GLY A 96 -5.51 4.57 -2.20
CA GLY A 96 -5.05 5.36 -3.33
C GLY A 96 -5.73 6.75 -3.34
N VAL A 97 -4.95 7.81 -3.47
CA VAL A 97 -5.47 9.19 -3.55
C VAL A 97 -4.98 9.88 -4.81
N THR A 98 -5.91 10.48 -5.53
CA THR A 98 -5.60 11.45 -6.59
C THR A 98 -5.69 12.87 -6.03
N LEU A 99 -4.58 13.61 -6.04
CA LEU A 99 -4.52 15.01 -5.63
C LEU A 99 -3.88 15.85 -6.75
N ALA A 100 -4.56 16.91 -7.18
CA ALA A 100 -4.09 17.79 -8.27
C ALA A 100 -3.63 17.03 -9.54
N GLY A 101 -4.30 15.91 -9.86
CA GLY A 101 -4.06 15.08 -11.04
C GLY A 101 -2.86 14.14 -10.94
N TYR A 102 -2.32 13.92 -9.75
CA TYR A 102 -1.27 12.94 -9.45
C TYR A 102 -1.74 11.98 -8.36
N ILE A 103 -1.23 10.75 -8.42
CA ILE A 103 -1.68 9.65 -7.59
C ILE A 103 -0.54 9.20 -6.68
N ALA A 104 -0.91 8.88 -5.45
CA ALA A 104 -0.11 8.09 -4.54
C ALA A 104 -0.95 6.95 -3.98
N ASP A 105 -0.29 5.89 -3.55
CA ASP A 105 -0.89 4.63 -3.13
C ASP A 105 -0.04 3.99 -2.02
N SER A 106 -0.69 3.56 -0.96
CA SER A 106 -0.01 2.86 0.13
C SER A 106 -1.00 2.06 0.97
N ALA A 107 -0.50 1.01 1.62
CA ALA A 107 -1.27 0.19 2.54
C ALA A 107 -0.56 0.05 3.89
N TYR A 108 -1.35 -0.11 4.95
CA TYR A 108 -0.86 -0.43 6.28
C TYR A 108 -1.82 -1.38 6.99
N THR A 109 -1.26 -2.34 7.75
CA THR A 109 -2.04 -3.32 8.51
C THR A 109 -2.06 -2.96 9.98
N PHE A 110 -3.25 -2.88 10.56
CA PHE A 110 -3.50 -2.61 11.98
C PHE A 110 -3.89 -3.89 12.70
N ALA A 111 -3.28 -4.11 13.86
CA ALA A 111 -3.75 -5.11 14.82
C ALA A 111 -4.91 -4.54 15.63
N VAL A 112 -5.93 -5.34 15.88
CA VAL A 112 -7.10 -4.96 16.68
C VAL A 112 -7.00 -5.62 18.05
N GLY A 113 -6.61 -4.82 19.06
CA GLY A 113 -6.38 -5.33 20.41
C GLY A 113 -5.21 -6.29 20.50
N GLU A 114 -5.38 -7.40 21.22
CA GLU A 114 -4.34 -8.42 21.37
C GLU A 114 -4.40 -9.42 20.21
N ILE A 115 -3.27 -9.62 19.54
CA ILE A 115 -3.08 -10.59 18.46
C ILE A 115 -2.12 -11.71 18.89
N ASP A 116 -2.15 -12.83 18.22
CA ASP A 116 -1.21 -13.91 18.51
C ASP A 116 0.24 -13.57 18.08
N ALA A 117 1.20 -14.32 18.62
CA ALA A 117 2.63 -14.06 18.41
C ALA A 117 3.06 -14.26 16.94
N ASP A 118 2.43 -15.17 16.20
CA ASP A 118 2.75 -15.39 14.78
C ASP A 118 2.20 -14.25 13.92
N ALA A 119 1.02 -13.73 14.24
CA ALA A 119 0.46 -12.54 13.60
C ALA A 119 1.32 -11.30 13.85
N GLN A 120 1.77 -11.08 15.10
CA GLN A 120 2.68 -9.98 15.41
C GLN A 120 3.99 -10.11 14.64
N ARG A 121 4.59 -11.30 14.62
CA ARG A 121 5.82 -11.56 13.86
C ARG A 121 5.65 -11.32 12.37
N LEU A 122 4.48 -11.66 11.80
CA LEU A 122 4.18 -11.38 10.39
C LEU A 122 4.15 -9.88 10.10
N LEU A 123 3.55 -9.07 10.98
CA LEU A 123 3.53 -7.61 10.85
C LEU A 123 4.94 -7.02 10.93
N ASP A 124 5.73 -7.45 11.91
CA ASP A 124 7.11 -6.97 12.12
C ASP A 124 7.98 -7.27 10.89
N VAL A 125 7.93 -8.52 10.40
CA VAL A 125 8.68 -8.94 9.21
C VAL A 125 8.22 -8.20 7.95
N ALA A 126 6.93 -7.93 7.80
CA ALA A 126 6.42 -7.16 6.66
C ALA A 126 6.94 -5.70 6.68
N GLN A 127 7.03 -5.07 7.84
CA GLN A 127 7.60 -3.73 8.00
C GLN A 127 9.09 -3.71 7.69
N ASP A 128 9.85 -4.68 8.21
CA ASP A 128 11.29 -4.82 7.94
C ASP A 128 11.55 -5.07 6.45
N ALA A 129 10.75 -5.92 5.80
CA ALA A 129 10.84 -6.20 4.38
C ALA A 129 10.55 -4.95 3.53
N LEU A 130 9.53 -4.15 3.90
CA LEU A 130 9.24 -2.88 3.24
C LEU A 130 10.41 -1.90 3.38
N ALA A 131 10.96 -1.75 4.59
CA ALA A 131 12.10 -0.88 4.85
C ALA A 131 13.33 -1.30 4.03
N ALA A 132 13.61 -2.60 3.94
CA ALA A 132 14.70 -3.14 3.12
C ALA A 132 14.47 -2.86 1.63
N GLY A 133 13.25 -3.07 1.12
CA GLY A 133 12.90 -2.75 -0.26
C GLY A 133 13.06 -1.26 -0.60
N ILE A 134 12.61 -0.37 0.29
CA ILE A 134 12.79 1.09 0.16
C ILE A 134 14.28 1.46 0.13
N ALA A 135 15.11 0.84 0.96
CA ALA A 135 16.55 1.10 0.99
C ALA A 135 17.24 0.74 -0.33
N GLU A 136 16.72 -0.21 -1.09
CA GLU A 136 17.22 -0.57 -2.42
C GLU A 136 16.61 0.26 -3.56
N ALA A 137 15.53 1.03 -3.30
CA ALA A 137 14.90 1.91 -4.29
C ALA A 137 15.73 3.18 -4.54
N ARG A 138 16.97 3.02 -5.00
CA ARG A 138 17.94 4.11 -5.23
C ARG A 138 18.51 4.11 -6.64
N HIS A 139 19.04 5.25 -7.05
CA HIS A 139 19.65 5.43 -8.35
C HIS A 139 20.67 4.32 -8.64
N GLU A 140 20.65 3.82 -9.85
CA GLU A 140 21.50 2.76 -10.39
C GLU A 140 21.16 1.32 -9.97
N ASN A 141 20.46 1.09 -8.87
CA ASN A 141 19.94 -0.22 -8.55
C ASN A 141 18.87 -0.66 -9.58
N ARG A 142 18.42 -1.86 -9.48
CA ARG A 142 17.40 -2.43 -10.37
C ARG A 142 16.18 -2.88 -9.57
N VAL A 143 15.08 -3.04 -10.26
CA VAL A 143 13.84 -3.56 -9.65
C VAL A 143 14.04 -4.91 -8.97
N GLY A 144 14.92 -5.77 -9.54
CA GLY A 144 15.26 -7.05 -8.92
C GLY A 144 16.00 -6.93 -7.59
N ASP A 145 16.74 -5.83 -7.36
CA ASP A 145 17.42 -5.59 -6.09
C ASP A 145 16.40 -5.32 -4.98
N ILE A 146 15.34 -4.55 -5.30
CA ILE A 146 14.21 -4.32 -4.39
C ILE A 146 13.52 -5.64 -4.04
N GLY A 147 13.14 -6.42 -5.07
CA GLY A 147 12.45 -7.69 -4.87
C GLY A 147 13.29 -8.70 -4.10
N HIS A 148 14.59 -8.76 -4.34
CA HIS A 148 15.51 -9.64 -3.62
C HIS A 148 15.62 -9.26 -2.15
N ALA A 149 15.75 -7.98 -1.82
CA ALA A 149 15.82 -7.51 -0.44
C ALA A 149 14.55 -7.86 0.35
N VAL A 150 13.38 -7.63 -0.24
CA VAL A 150 12.08 -8.02 0.36
C VAL A 150 12.01 -9.53 0.56
N GLN A 151 12.30 -10.30 -0.48
CA GLN A 151 12.23 -11.77 -0.44
C GLN A 151 13.14 -12.36 0.64
N THR A 152 14.37 -11.87 0.75
CA THR A 152 15.35 -12.36 1.73
C THR A 152 14.83 -12.21 3.16
N ILE A 153 14.35 -11.02 3.53
CA ILE A 153 13.80 -10.78 4.87
C ILE A 153 12.62 -11.70 5.18
N VAL A 154 11.70 -11.83 4.23
CA VAL A 154 10.48 -12.63 4.39
C VAL A 154 10.80 -14.12 4.52
N GLU A 155 11.64 -14.66 3.63
CA GLU A 155 11.95 -16.10 3.58
C GLU A 155 12.88 -16.53 4.71
N ASP A 156 13.84 -15.70 5.13
CA ASP A 156 14.70 -15.94 6.31
C ASP A 156 13.88 -16.00 7.61
N ALA A 157 12.78 -15.25 7.69
CA ALA A 157 11.84 -15.32 8.79
C ALA A 157 10.88 -16.53 8.70
N GLY A 158 10.96 -17.36 7.67
CA GLY A 158 10.12 -18.55 7.48
C GLY A 158 8.74 -18.27 6.89
N PHE A 159 8.51 -17.06 6.38
CA PHE A 159 7.31 -16.71 5.62
C PHE A 159 7.52 -16.86 4.11
N SER A 160 6.53 -16.50 3.32
CA SER A 160 6.60 -16.56 1.86
C SER A 160 6.08 -15.26 1.23
N VAL A 161 6.72 -14.80 0.16
CA VAL A 161 6.22 -13.65 -0.61
C VAL A 161 5.03 -14.05 -1.49
N VAL A 162 4.05 -13.16 -1.60
CA VAL A 162 2.93 -13.34 -2.53
C VAL A 162 3.40 -13.02 -3.94
N ARG A 163 3.53 -14.05 -4.79
CA ARG A 163 4.07 -13.92 -6.15
C ARG A 163 3.06 -13.41 -7.18
N ALA A 164 1.76 -13.57 -6.91
CA ALA A 164 0.70 -13.18 -7.82
C ALA A 164 0.42 -11.66 -7.82
N CYS A 165 0.80 -10.95 -6.76
CA CYS A 165 0.64 -9.52 -6.63
C CYS A 165 2.01 -8.84 -6.63
N VAL A 166 2.10 -7.71 -7.32
CA VAL A 166 3.35 -6.96 -7.46
C VAL A 166 3.08 -5.47 -7.20
N GLY A 167 4.09 -4.77 -6.68
CA GLY A 167 4.08 -3.32 -6.63
C GLY A 167 4.18 -2.70 -8.03
N HIS A 168 3.97 -1.42 -8.12
CA HIS A 168 3.95 -0.68 -9.38
C HIS A 168 4.34 0.78 -9.21
N GLY A 169 4.73 1.41 -10.30
CA GLY A 169 4.88 2.86 -10.35
C GLY A 169 3.52 3.56 -10.25
N VAL A 170 3.56 4.81 -9.82
CA VAL A 170 2.40 5.73 -9.79
C VAL A 170 2.75 7.05 -10.45
N GLY A 171 1.75 7.82 -10.80
CA GLY A 171 1.93 9.15 -11.39
C GLY A 171 0.61 9.78 -11.78
N ARG A 172 0.35 9.94 -13.06
CA ARG A 172 -0.96 10.36 -13.56
C ARG A 172 -1.94 9.19 -13.71
N TYR A 173 -1.41 7.97 -13.76
CA TYR A 173 -2.18 6.74 -13.79
C TYR A 173 -1.97 5.98 -12.49
N TYR A 174 -3.00 5.23 -12.07
CA TYR A 174 -2.96 4.47 -10.83
C TYR A 174 -1.88 3.39 -10.87
N HIS A 175 -1.75 2.71 -12.01
CA HIS A 175 -0.72 1.70 -12.22
C HIS A 175 0.15 2.12 -13.41
N GLU A 176 1.40 2.43 -13.14
CA GLU A 176 2.42 2.74 -14.12
C GLU A 176 3.57 1.73 -14.06
N ASP A 177 4.32 1.62 -15.14
CA ASP A 177 5.61 0.91 -15.13
C ASP A 177 6.63 1.64 -14.19
N PRO A 178 7.56 0.88 -13.59
CA PRO A 178 7.74 -0.56 -13.71
C PRO A 178 6.85 -1.36 -12.76
N HIS A 179 6.63 -2.62 -13.08
CA HIS A 179 6.19 -3.60 -12.08
C HIS A 179 7.33 -3.87 -11.10
N ILE A 180 7.02 -3.94 -9.81
CA ILE A 180 7.98 -4.12 -8.71
C ILE A 180 7.59 -5.36 -7.90
N PRO A 181 8.01 -6.56 -8.33
CA PRO A 181 7.74 -7.79 -7.57
C PRO A 181 8.42 -7.78 -6.19
N ASN A 182 7.80 -8.43 -5.22
CA ASN A 182 8.37 -8.67 -3.89
C ASN A 182 9.39 -9.82 -3.86
N PHE A 183 9.90 -10.22 -5.03
CA PHE A 183 10.89 -11.27 -5.22
C PHE A 183 11.72 -10.98 -6.46
N GLY A 184 12.92 -11.55 -6.55
CA GLY A 184 13.75 -11.40 -7.74
C GLY A 184 15.21 -11.72 -7.51
N ASP A 185 15.97 -11.67 -8.58
CA ASP A 185 17.42 -11.82 -8.57
C ASP A 185 18.10 -10.45 -8.54
N PRO A 186 19.17 -10.28 -7.73
CA PRO A 186 19.93 -9.04 -7.69
C PRO A 186 20.50 -8.68 -9.08
N GLY A 187 20.51 -7.41 -9.39
CA GLY A 187 21.03 -6.89 -10.67
C GLY A 187 20.15 -7.19 -11.87
N ARG A 188 18.91 -7.61 -11.70
CA ARG A 188 17.96 -7.92 -12.78
C ARG A 188 16.83 -6.90 -12.87
N GLY A 189 16.16 -6.90 -14.02
CA GLY A 189 15.03 -6.01 -14.29
C GLY A 189 15.43 -4.57 -14.69
N PRO A 190 14.46 -3.67 -14.82
CA PRO A 190 14.69 -2.28 -15.15
C PRO A 190 15.64 -1.60 -14.15
N ARG A 191 16.52 -0.74 -14.68
CA ARG A 191 17.42 0.09 -13.86
C ARG A 191 16.64 1.28 -13.32
N LEU A 192 16.80 1.54 -12.04
CA LEU A 192 16.20 2.69 -11.39
C LEU A 192 16.96 3.97 -11.76
N SER A 193 16.23 5.01 -12.01
CA SER A 193 16.77 6.33 -12.38
C SER A 193 15.94 7.43 -11.73
N ASP A 194 16.55 8.61 -11.60
CA ASP A 194 15.86 9.77 -11.05
C ASP A 194 14.55 10.05 -11.80
N GLY A 195 13.49 10.27 -11.05
CA GLY A 195 12.17 10.55 -11.58
C GLY A 195 11.30 9.33 -11.87
N MET A 196 11.76 8.13 -11.54
CA MET A 196 10.94 6.91 -11.61
C MET A 196 10.03 6.79 -10.40
#